data_611bce7ce7f36ce1acb58040ddf9bb69
#
_entry.id   611bce7ce7f36ce1acb58040ddf9bb69
#
_cell.length_a   1.000
_cell.length_b   1.000
_cell.length_c   1.000
_cell.angle_alpha   90.00
_cell.angle_beta   90.00
_cell.angle_gamma   90.00
#
_symmetry.space_group_name_H-M   'P 1'
#
loop_
_entity.id
_entity.type
_entity.pdbx_description
1 polymer ?
#
loop_
_entity_poly.entity_id
_entity_poly.type
_entity_poly.pdbx_seq_one_letter_code
_entity_poly.pdbx_strand_id
1 'polypeptide(L)' 'MANKNEEYMFYKNGEQWIHATDGREFKVAKAVYCTFTDTSLSLFDDSWDIKYIDGNPNNCNVNNLVRA' A
#
# COMPACT_ATOMS: atom_id res chain seq x y z
N MET A 1 -19.27 -1.60 20.97
CA MET A 1 -19.57 -1.07 19.62
C MET A 1 -18.27 -0.99 18.82
N ALA A 2 -18.31 -1.48 17.61
CA ALA A 2 -17.13 -1.40 16.75
C ALA A 2 -16.85 0.05 16.37
N ASN A 3 -15.60 0.42 16.41
CA ASN A 3 -15.15 1.73 15.97
C ASN A 3 -14.91 1.69 14.46
N LYS A 4 -15.80 2.29 13.69
CA LYS A 4 -15.71 2.26 12.22
C LYS A 4 -14.55 3.09 11.67
N ASN A 5 -13.89 3.88 12.52
CA ASN A 5 -12.71 4.66 12.14
C ASN A 5 -11.42 3.95 12.55
N GLU A 6 -11.52 2.68 12.92
CA GLU A 6 -10.35 1.91 13.31
C GLU A 6 -9.49 1.56 12.10
N GLU A 7 -8.19 1.79 12.23
CA GLU A 7 -7.23 1.40 11.20
C GLU A 7 -6.89 -0.08 11.33
N TYR A 8 -6.87 -0.79 10.20
CA TYR A 8 -6.50 -2.20 10.20
C TYR A 8 -5.92 -2.61 8.85
N MET A 9 -5.14 -3.69 8.87
CA MET A 9 -4.55 -4.29 7.68
C MET A 9 -5.43 -5.45 7.21
N PHE A 10 -5.56 -5.61 5.89
CA PHE A 10 -6.28 -6.72 5.29
C PHE A 10 -5.60 -7.13 3.97
N TYR A 11 -6.02 -8.25 3.42
CA TYR A 11 -5.50 -8.74 2.14
C TYR A 11 -6.56 -8.61 1.06
N LYS A 12 -6.11 -8.18 -0.12
CA LYS A 12 -6.96 -8.04 -1.29
C LYS A 12 -6.14 -8.44 -2.51
N ASN A 13 -6.63 -9.43 -3.27
CA ASN A 13 -5.93 -9.97 -4.44
C ASN A 13 -4.51 -10.44 -4.11
N GLY A 14 -4.30 -10.98 -2.91
CA GLY A 14 -3.00 -11.46 -2.48
C GLY A 14 -2.03 -10.39 -2.02
N GLU A 15 -2.45 -9.14 -2.00
CA GLU A 15 -1.62 -8.02 -1.59
C GLU A 15 -2.08 -7.45 -0.26
N GLN A 16 -1.16 -6.83 0.47
CA GLN A 16 -1.46 -6.19 1.75
C GLN A 16 -2.03 -4.80 1.53
N TRP A 17 -3.11 -4.50 2.22
CA TRP A 17 -3.78 -3.21 2.17
C TRP A 17 -4.03 -2.69 3.58
N ILE A 18 -4.16 -1.39 3.71
CA ILE A 18 -4.54 -0.72 4.96
C ILE A 18 -5.88 -0.02 4.75
N HIS A 19 -6.79 -0.24 5.70
CA HIS A 19 -8.00 0.56 5.83
C HIS A 19 -7.71 1.68 6.81
N ALA A 20 -7.67 2.90 6.32
CA ALA A 20 -7.32 4.07 7.14
C ALA A 20 -8.51 4.54 7.99
N THR A 21 -8.21 5.34 9.00
CA THR A 21 -9.24 5.82 9.94
C THR A 21 -10.30 6.69 9.27
N ASP A 22 -10.00 7.29 8.13
CA ASP A 22 -10.96 8.11 7.36
C ASP A 22 -11.81 7.29 6.40
N GLY A 23 -11.65 5.95 6.39
CA GLY A 23 -12.40 5.04 5.53
C GLY A 23 -11.77 4.77 4.19
N ARG A 24 -10.65 5.41 3.85
CA ARG A 24 -9.95 5.15 2.59
C ARG A 24 -8.99 3.98 2.73
N GLU A 25 -8.68 3.36 1.61
CA GLU A 25 -7.80 2.18 1.56
C GLU A 25 -6.65 2.43 0.62
N PHE A 26 -5.48 1.86 0.98
CA PHE A 26 -4.30 1.95 0.14
C PHE A 26 -3.41 0.72 0.30
N LYS A 27 -2.59 0.45 -0.71
CA LYS A 27 -1.63 -0.66 -0.65
C LYS A 27 -0.47 -0.31 0.26
N VAL A 28 -0.08 -1.27 1.11
CA VAL A 28 1.10 -1.12 1.97
C VAL A 28 2.34 -0.83 1.12
N ALA A 29 2.50 -1.53 -0.01
CA ALA A 29 3.64 -1.33 -0.90
C ALA A 29 3.70 0.11 -1.43
N LYS A 30 2.56 0.69 -1.79
CA LYS A 30 2.53 2.09 -2.23
C LYS A 30 2.99 3.03 -1.11
N ALA A 31 2.54 2.78 0.13
CA ALA A 31 2.93 3.59 1.27
C ALA A 31 4.43 3.51 1.52
N VAL A 32 5.00 2.32 1.47
CA VAL A 32 6.45 2.14 1.66
C VAL A 32 7.22 2.85 0.55
N TYR A 33 6.82 2.64 -0.69
CA TYR A 33 7.50 3.27 -1.83
C TYR A 33 7.47 4.79 -1.74
N CYS A 34 6.31 5.38 -1.45
CA CYS A 34 6.16 6.82 -1.32
C CYS A 34 7.01 7.38 -0.19
N THR A 35 7.05 6.68 0.95
CA THR A 35 7.80 7.14 2.12
C THR A 35 9.30 7.20 1.85
N PHE A 36 9.84 6.21 1.13
CA PHE A 36 11.29 6.06 0.97
C PHE A 36 11.83 6.54 -0.37
N THR A 37 10.99 6.77 -1.37
CA THR A 37 11.46 7.14 -2.71
C THR A 37 10.84 8.42 -3.27
N ASP A 38 9.52 8.57 -3.20
CA ASP A 38 8.84 9.70 -3.84
C ASP A 38 7.57 10.08 -3.09
N THR A 39 7.69 11.07 -2.21
CA THR A 39 6.57 11.53 -1.39
C THR A 39 5.55 12.37 -2.16
N SER A 40 5.82 12.69 -3.43
CA SER A 40 4.87 13.45 -4.26
C SER A 40 3.74 12.57 -4.80
N LEU A 41 3.89 11.24 -4.77
CA LEU A 41 2.88 10.32 -5.27
C LEU A 41 1.75 10.17 -4.26
N SER A 42 0.53 10.07 -4.76
CA SER A 42 -0.65 9.84 -3.92
C SER A 42 -0.88 8.34 -3.72
N LEU A 43 -1.08 7.94 -2.46
CA LEU A 43 -1.41 6.55 -2.12
C LEU A 43 -2.76 6.11 -2.70
N PHE A 44 -3.63 7.06 -2.99
CA PHE A 44 -5.00 6.80 -3.44
C PHE A 44 -5.18 6.96 -4.95
N ASP A 45 -4.11 7.28 -5.65
CA ASP A 45 -4.14 7.50 -7.09
C ASP A 45 -3.96 6.16 -7.81
N ASP A 46 -4.93 5.78 -8.63
CA ASP A 46 -4.89 4.52 -9.40
C ASP A 46 -4.10 4.64 -10.70
N SER A 47 -3.56 5.82 -11.02
CA SER A 47 -2.80 6.02 -12.26
C SER A 47 -1.42 5.40 -12.23
N TRP A 48 -0.96 4.96 -11.06
CA TRP A 48 0.32 4.29 -10.91
C TRP A 48 0.18 3.08 -9.98
N ASP A 49 1.13 2.18 -10.04
CA ASP A 49 1.11 0.97 -9.22
C ASP A 49 2.52 0.54 -8.87
N ILE A 50 2.62 -0.53 -8.08
CA ILE A 50 3.88 -1.10 -7.63
C ILE A 50 4.06 -2.48 -8.25
N LYS A 51 5.30 -2.75 -8.66
CA LYS A 51 5.72 -4.06 -9.11
C LYS A 51 6.72 -4.63 -8.10
N TYR A 52 6.57 -5.90 -7.75
CA TYR A 52 7.45 -6.60 -6.82
C TYR A 52 8.56 -7.30 -7.60
N ILE A 53 9.81 -6.96 -7.29
CA ILE A 53 10.96 -7.48 -8.06
C ILE A 53 11.03 -9.00 -7.98
N ASP A 54 10.81 -9.57 -6.79
CA ASP A 54 10.81 -11.02 -6.59
C ASP A 54 9.46 -11.68 -6.91
N GLY A 55 8.48 -10.92 -7.32
CA GLY A 55 7.14 -11.41 -7.59
C GLY A 55 6.32 -11.75 -6.35
N ASN A 56 6.81 -11.45 -5.16
CA ASN A 56 6.14 -11.77 -3.90
C ASN A 56 5.43 -10.53 -3.35
N PRO A 57 4.08 -10.45 -3.43
CA PRO A 57 3.35 -9.28 -2.95
C PRO A 57 3.36 -9.11 -1.43
N ASN A 58 3.84 -10.11 -0.69
CA ASN A 58 4.00 -10.00 0.76
C ASN A 58 5.34 -9.36 1.14
N ASN A 59 6.26 -9.22 0.21
CA ASN A 59 7.55 -8.58 0.46
C ASN A 59 7.48 -7.10 0.09
N CYS A 60 7.05 -6.28 1.06
CA CYS A 60 6.91 -4.84 0.88
C CYS A 60 8.18 -4.07 1.27
N ASN A 61 9.33 -4.74 1.30
CA ASN A 61 10.60 -4.07 1.50
C ASN A 61 10.85 -3.13 0.32
N VAL A 62 11.24 -1.88 0.61
CA VAL A 62 11.42 -0.86 -0.42
C VAL A 62 12.40 -1.30 -1.52
N ASN A 63 13.40 -2.10 -1.18
CA ASN A 63 14.37 -2.62 -2.15
C ASN A 63 13.76 -3.61 -3.14
N ASN A 64 12.56 -4.10 -2.85
CA ASN A 64 11.83 -5.05 -3.68
C ASN A 64 10.72 -4.37 -4.50
N LEU A 65 10.58 -3.06 -4.38
CA LEU A 65 9.46 -2.34 -4.98
C LEU A 65 9.96 -1.43 -6.09
N VAL A 66 9.24 -1.45 -7.22
CA VAL A 66 9.46 -0.50 -8.31
C VAL A 66 8.11 0.04 -8.75
N ARG A 67 8.12 1.29 -9.19
CA ARG A 67 6.94 1.90 -9.76
C ARG A 67 6.67 1.32 -11.13
N ALA A 68 5.46 0.82 -11.30
CA ALA A 68 5.05 0.26 -12.58
C ALA A 68 4.39 1.32 -13.45
#